data_46287a16f241e30f0719cf44200f5a99
#
_entry.id   46287a16f241e30f0719cf44200f5a99
#
_cell.length_a   1.000
_cell.length_b   1.000
_cell.length_c   1.000
_cell.angle_alpha   90.00
_cell.angle_beta   90.00
_cell.angle_gamma   90.00
#
_symmetry.space_group_name_H-M   'P 1'
#
loop_
_entity.id
_entity.type
_entity.pdbx_description
1 polymer ?
#
loop_
_entity_poly.entity_id
_entity_poly.type
_entity_poly.pdbx_seq_one_letter_code
_entity_poly.pdbx_strand_id
1 'polypeptide(L)'
;MRRAAMLLLAVVVALAACDKMANQQKERPYEAYRDDTGDVAPIVPPAGIVARDWAPAPPPPPVTAALLARGQQRFDIFCAPCHGRTGDGHGMIVERGFPAPPSYHIDRLRQVPAQHFYDVITNGYGVMSSYAQRVPPDDRWAIAAYIRALQASQNMPVASLTQDQRAALP
;
A
#
# COMPACT_ATOMS: atom_id res chain seq x y z
N MET A 1 13.51 26.48 62.81
CA MET A 1 12.38 26.52 61.86
C MET A 1 12.81 26.85 60.43
N ARG A 2 13.57 27.89 60.12
CA ARG A 2 13.99 28.23 58.73
C ARG A 2 14.81 27.12 58.01
N ARG A 3 15.78 26.48 58.73
CA ARG A 3 16.59 25.37 58.16
C ARG A 3 15.77 24.14 57.82
N ALA A 4 14.79 23.77 58.66
CA ALA A 4 13.91 22.65 58.39
C ALA A 4 12.99 22.91 57.17
N ALA A 5 12.49 24.14 57.05
CA ALA A 5 11.69 24.56 55.88
C ALA A 5 12.48 24.51 54.57
N MET A 6 13.76 24.93 54.60
CA MET A 6 14.63 24.84 53.40
C MET A 6 14.95 23.41 53.00
N LEU A 7 15.19 22.53 53.98
CA LEU A 7 15.40 21.12 53.68
C LEU A 7 14.14 20.43 53.10
N LEU A 8 12.99 20.78 53.64
CA LEU A 8 11.73 20.25 53.12
C LEU A 8 11.46 20.73 51.69
N LEU A 9 11.73 22.00 51.41
CA LEU A 9 11.60 22.53 50.05
C LEU A 9 12.56 21.87 49.06
N ALA A 10 13.83 21.64 49.48
CA ALA A 10 14.82 20.97 48.62
C ALA A 10 14.41 19.51 48.30
N VAL A 11 13.84 18.79 49.28
CA VAL A 11 13.33 17.43 49.08
C VAL A 11 12.14 17.45 48.13
N VAL A 12 11.19 18.36 48.24
CA VAL A 12 10.05 18.49 47.35
C VAL A 12 10.51 18.81 45.92
N VAL A 13 11.46 19.70 45.72
CA VAL A 13 12.02 20.03 44.41
C VAL A 13 12.76 18.82 43.81
N ALA A 14 13.53 18.08 44.60
CA ALA A 14 14.22 16.89 44.14
C ALA A 14 13.25 15.79 43.72
N LEU A 15 12.13 15.60 44.43
CA LEU A 15 11.10 14.64 44.10
C LEU A 15 10.27 15.04 42.85
N ALA A 16 10.10 16.32 42.62
CA ALA A 16 9.42 16.85 41.44
C ALA A 16 10.28 16.77 40.15
N ALA A 17 11.60 16.72 40.31
CA ALA A 17 12.54 16.64 39.17
C ALA A 17 12.65 15.22 38.54
N CYS A 18 12.02 14.21 39.13
CA CYS A 18 12.00 12.87 38.54
C CYS A 18 11.00 12.84 37.38
N ASP A 19 11.48 12.99 36.16
CA ASP A 19 10.73 12.62 34.98
C ASP A 19 10.49 11.09 35.04
N LYS A 20 9.27 10.68 35.30
CA LYS A 20 8.85 9.29 35.52
C LYS A 20 8.80 8.49 34.20
N MET A 21 9.65 8.79 33.24
CA MET A 21 9.64 8.14 31.91
C MET A 21 8.28 8.24 31.19
N ALA A 22 7.42 9.15 31.62
CA ALA A 22 6.12 9.37 30.99
C ALA A 22 6.28 10.00 29.58
N ASN A 23 7.29 10.85 29.42
CA ASN A 23 7.63 11.52 28.17
C ASN A 23 8.89 10.91 27.59
N GLN A 24 8.74 9.77 26.93
CA GLN A 24 9.84 9.14 26.21
C GLN A 24 9.93 9.73 24.79
N GLN A 25 11.13 9.93 24.29
CA GLN A 25 11.39 10.22 22.88
C GLN A 25 11.12 8.95 22.07
N LYS A 26 9.86 8.74 21.72
CA LYS A 26 9.43 7.65 20.84
C LYS A 26 8.31 8.15 19.96
N GLU A 27 8.30 7.66 18.76
CA GLU A 27 7.22 7.90 17.83
C GLU A 27 6.01 7.08 18.24
N ARG A 28 4.83 7.71 18.21
CA ARG A 28 3.58 7.05 18.51
C ARG A 28 2.73 6.95 17.24
N PRO A 29 1.93 5.89 17.09
CA PRO A 29 0.98 5.82 15.99
C PRO A 29 0.11 7.07 15.95
N TYR A 30 -0.06 7.64 14.76
CA TYR A 30 -0.88 8.84 14.48
C TYR A 30 -0.34 10.16 15.06
N GLU A 31 0.84 10.20 15.68
CA GLU A 31 1.53 11.44 16.01
C GLU A 31 2.40 11.88 14.82
N ALA A 32 2.39 13.18 14.52
CA ALA A 32 3.28 13.72 13.51
C ALA A 32 4.72 13.77 14.07
N TYR A 33 5.61 13.02 13.43
CA TYR A 33 7.04 13.15 13.73
C TYR A 33 7.52 14.52 13.24
N ARG A 34 8.24 15.23 14.10
CA ARG A 34 8.90 16.49 13.74
C ARG A 34 10.39 16.28 13.81
N ASP A 35 11.06 16.66 12.75
CA ASP A 35 12.52 16.63 12.70
C ASP A 35 13.13 17.77 13.57
N ASP A 36 14.45 17.86 13.56
CA ASP A 36 15.19 18.85 14.33
C ASP A 36 14.90 20.30 13.89
N THR A 37 14.29 20.49 12.72
CA THR A 37 13.85 21.82 12.21
C THR A 37 12.42 22.14 12.62
N GLY A 38 11.69 21.17 13.20
CA GLY A 38 10.30 21.30 13.59
C GLY A 38 9.30 20.98 12.47
N ASP A 39 9.79 20.59 11.30
CA ASP A 39 8.96 20.18 10.16
C ASP A 39 8.44 18.76 10.33
N VAL A 40 7.24 18.51 9.80
CA VAL A 40 6.67 17.16 9.78
C VAL A 40 7.44 16.32 8.76
N ALA A 41 8.21 15.37 9.27
CA ALA A 41 8.99 14.45 8.43
C ALA A 41 8.37 13.06 8.42
N PRO A 42 8.44 12.33 7.30
CA PRO A 42 8.08 10.93 7.27
C PRO A 42 9.07 10.10 8.10
N ILE A 43 8.55 9.16 8.88
CA ILE A 43 9.38 8.18 9.60
C ILE A 43 9.97 7.22 8.58
N VAL A 44 11.18 7.54 8.12
CA VAL A 44 11.92 6.69 7.20
C VAL A 44 13.00 5.95 7.99
N PRO A 45 13.00 4.60 8.00
CA PRO A 45 14.10 3.86 8.61
C PRO A 45 15.45 4.30 8.04
N PRO A 46 16.51 4.40 8.85
CA PRO A 46 17.85 4.70 8.35
C PRO A 46 18.27 3.75 7.24
N ALA A 47 19.09 4.24 6.31
CA ALA A 47 19.59 3.42 5.21
C ALA A 47 20.33 2.19 5.75
N GLY A 48 20.06 1.01 5.14
CA GLY A 48 20.67 -0.25 5.54
C GLY A 48 19.92 -1.03 6.62
N ILE A 49 18.83 -0.49 7.17
CA ILE A 49 17.94 -1.27 8.04
C ILE A 49 17.10 -2.21 7.18
N VAL A 50 17.15 -3.49 7.53
CA VAL A 50 16.33 -4.55 6.93
C VAL A 50 15.35 -5.05 7.99
N ALA A 51 14.06 -5.07 7.67
CA ALA A 51 13.05 -5.61 8.57
C ALA A 51 13.33 -7.10 8.86
N ARG A 52 13.00 -7.57 10.05
CA ARG A 52 13.24 -8.97 10.47
C ARG A 52 12.60 -9.99 9.52
N ASP A 53 11.44 -9.66 9.02
CA ASP A 53 10.59 -10.47 8.14
C ASP A 53 10.69 -10.04 6.67
N TRP A 54 11.73 -9.23 6.34
CA TRP A 54 11.98 -8.86 4.95
C TRP A 54 12.40 -10.09 4.15
N ALA A 55 11.72 -10.30 3.05
CA ALA A 55 12.11 -11.28 2.03
C ALA A 55 12.09 -10.60 0.67
N PRO A 56 13.01 -10.97 -0.25
CA PRO A 56 12.93 -10.50 -1.62
C PRO A 56 11.59 -10.89 -2.24
N ALA A 57 11.11 -10.06 -3.16
CA ALA A 57 9.87 -10.37 -3.89
C ALA A 57 10.00 -11.74 -4.57
N PRO A 58 9.04 -12.65 -4.40
CA PRO A 58 9.07 -13.92 -5.12
C PRO A 58 8.97 -13.66 -6.63
N PRO A 59 9.54 -14.54 -7.46
CA PRO A 59 9.38 -14.43 -8.92
C PRO A 59 7.90 -14.56 -9.29
N PRO A 60 7.48 -13.99 -10.45
CA PRO A 60 6.12 -14.14 -10.92
C PRO A 60 5.77 -15.61 -11.15
N PRO A 61 4.66 -16.11 -10.56
CA PRO A 61 4.23 -17.50 -10.76
C PRO A 61 3.66 -17.70 -12.17
N PRO A 62 3.56 -18.95 -12.65
CA PRO A 62 2.86 -19.28 -13.88
C PRO A 62 1.40 -18.82 -13.81
N VAL A 63 0.89 -18.23 -14.90
CA VAL A 63 -0.50 -17.80 -14.99
C VAL A 63 -1.39 -19.03 -15.21
N THR A 64 -2.23 -19.33 -14.22
CA THR A 64 -3.20 -20.42 -14.25
C THR A 64 -4.62 -19.90 -14.01
N ALA A 65 -5.65 -20.67 -14.32
CA ALA A 65 -7.03 -20.31 -14.00
C ALA A 65 -7.23 -20.08 -12.48
N ALA A 66 -6.59 -20.90 -11.66
CA ALA A 66 -6.64 -20.75 -10.19
C ALA A 66 -5.98 -19.43 -9.73
N LEU A 67 -4.84 -19.05 -10.32
CA LEU A 67 -4.19 -17.77 -10.02
C LEU A 67 -5.09 -16.60 -10.42
N LEU A 68 -5.73 -16.66 -11.59
CA LEU A 68 -6.64 -15.60 -12.05
C LEU A 68 -7.86 -15.47 -11.16
N ALA A 69 -8.48 -16.60 -10.77
CA ALA A 69 -9.61 -16.61 -9.83
C ALA A 69 -9.22 -16.00 -8.46
N ARG A 70 -8.02 -16.35 -7.95
CA ARG A 70 -7.48 -15.75 -6.73
C ARG A 70 -7.23 -14.26 -6.91
N GLY A 71 -6.66 -13.86 -8.05
CA GLY A 71 -6.40 -12.46 -8.40
C GLY A 71 -7.68 -11.65 -8.46
N GLN A 72 -8.73 -12.17 -9.09
CA GLN A 72 -10.05 -11.54 -9.13
C GLN A 72 -10.61 -11.32 -7.72
N GLN A 73 -10.62 -12.37 -6.90
CA GLN A 73 -11.11 -12.29 -5.53
C GLN A 73 -10.40 -11.19 -4.74
N ARG A 74 -9.08 -11.13 -4.83
CA ARG A 74 -8.28 -10.13 -4.12
C ARG A 74 -8.42 -8.73 -4.69
N PHE A 75 -8.50 -8.62 -6.00
CA PHE A 75 -8.76 -7.37 -6.70
C PHE A 75 -10.11 -6.77 -6.27
N ASP A 76 -11.16 -7.57 -6.24
CA ASP A 76 -12.50 -7.13 -5.84
C ASP A 76 -12.55 -6.59 -4.42
N ILE A 77 -11.74 -7.17 -3.51
CA ILE A 77 -11.69 -6.74 -2.10
C ILE A 77 -10.86 -5.46 -1.93
N PHE A 78 -9.64 -5.43 -2.49
CA PHE A 78 -8.65 -4.40 -2.15
C PHE A 78 -8.53 -3.29 -3.19
N CYS A 79 -8.83 -3.56 -4.45
CA CYS A 79 -8.53 -2.67 -5.56
C CYS A 79 -9.80 -2.05 -6.18
N ALA A 80 -10.83 -2.86 -6.41
CA ALA A 80 -12.07 -2.44 -7.06
C ALA A 80 -12.80 -1.27 -6.37
N PRO A 81 -12.74 -1.08 -5.03
CA PRO A 81 -13.35 0.08 -4.40
C PRO A 81 -12.88 1.43 -4.98
N CYS A 82 -11.62 1.53 -5.41
CA CYS A 82 -11.10 2.72 -6.07
C CYS A 82 -11.01 2.55 -7.59
N HIS A 83 -10.53 1.39 -8.07
CA HIS A 83 -10.22 1.17 -9.50
C HIS A 83 -11.41 0.73 -10.35
N GLY A 84 -12.58 0.43 -9.75
CA GLY A 84 -13.70 -0.17 -10.45
C GLY A 84 -13.47 -1.69 -10.70
N ARG A 85 -14.54 -2.46 -10.84
CA ARG A 85 -14.43 -3.91 -11.13
C ARG A 85 -13.87 -4.19 -12.51
N THR A 86 -14.07 -3.29 -13.45
CA THR A 86 -13.56 -3.33 -14.81
C THR A 86 -12.16 -2.72 -14.95
N GLY A 87 -11.67 -2.06 -13.90
CA GLY A 87 -10.35 -1.41 -13.89
C GLY A 87 -10.32 -0.08 -14.63
N ASP A 88 -11.46 0.56 -14.79
CA ASP A 88 -11.65 1.85 -15.49
C ASP A 88 -11.33 3.08 -14.64
N GLY A 89 -11.17 2.90 -13.32
CA GLY A 89 -10.90 3.97 -12.36
C GLY A 89 -12.16 4.59 -11.73
N HIS A 90 -13.34 4.03 -11.98
CA HIS A 90 -14.62 4.53 -11.46
C HIS A 90 -15.14 3.63 -10.32
N GLY A 91 -14.34 3.48 -9.27
CA GLY A 91 -14.76 2.74 -8.09
C GLY A 91 -15.67 3.56 -7.15
N MET A 92 -16.39 2.87 -6.27
CA MET A 92 -17.34 3.47 -5.32
C MET A 92 -16.74 4.60 -4.47
N ILE A 93 -15.46 4.51 -4.12
CA ILE A 93 -14.76 5.52 -3.32
C ILE A 93 -14.54 6.80 -4.15
N VAL A 94 -14.27 6.65 -5.46
CA VAL A 94 -14.11 7.77 -6.39
C VAL A 94 -15.43 8.52 -6.56
N GLU A 95 -16.55 7.80 -6.67
CA GLU A 95 -17.90 8.40 -6.74
C GLU A 95 -18.23 9.21 -5.48
N ARG A 96 -17.52 8.98 -4.38
CA ARG A 96 -17.67 9.71 -3.11
C ARG A 96 -16.63 10.81 -2.92
N GLY A 97 -15.92 11.19 -3.98
CA GLY A 97 -15.02 12.34 -4.00
C GLY A 97 -13.53 12.03 -3.81
N PHE A 98 -13.14 10.74 -3.77
CA PHE A 98 -11.71 10.39 -3.77
C PHE A 98 -11.11 10.61 -5.19
N PRO A 99 -9.84 11.02 -5.31
CA PRO A 99 -9.20 11.17 -6.61
C PRO A 99 -9.25 9.90 -7.45
N ALA A 100 -9.70 10.01 -8.70
CA ALA A 100 -9.78 8.87 -9.59
C ALA A 100 -8.39 8.37 -9.99
N PRO A 101 -8.10 7.07 -9.83
CA PRO A 101 -6.91 6.47 -10.37
C PRO A 101 -6.99 6.38 -11.90
N PRO A 102 -5.87 6.33 -12.63
CA PRO A 102 -5.90 6.10 -14.06
C PRO A 102 -6.50 4.73 -14.37
N SER A 103 -7.29 4.67 -15.46
CA SER A 103 -7.77 3.39 -15.98
C SER A 103 -6.61 2.47 -16.34
N TYR A 104 -6.72 1.18 -16.01
CA TYR A 104 -5.73 0.18 -16.44
C TYR A 104 -5.68 -0.01 -17.97
N HIS A 105 -6.68 0.47 -18.69
CA HIS A 105 -6.83 0.28 -20.14
C HIS A 105 -6.11 1.32 -20.98
N ILE A 106 -5.51 2.36 -20.38
CA ILE A 106 -4.69 3.34 -21.11
C ILE A 106 -3.41 2.70 -21.62
N ASP A 107 -2.95 3.17 -22.78
CA ASP A 107 -1.79 2.60 -23.49
C ASP A 107 -0.55 2.49 -22.61
N ARG A 108 -0.25 3.53 -21.85
CA ARG A 108 0.88 3.55 -20.93
C ARG A 108 0.85 2.36 -19.94
N LEU A 109 -0.30 2.03 -19.35
CA LEU A 109 -0.41 0.94 -18.38
C LEU A 109 -0.55 -0.44 -19.05
N ARG A 110 -0.98 -0.52 -20.29
CA ARG A 110 -0.96 -1.77 -21.06
C ARG A 110 0.44 -2.20 -21.46
N GLN A 111 1.35 -1.24 -21.68
CA GLN A 111 2.72 -1.49 -22.15
C GLN A 111 3.72 -1.80 -21.04
N VAL A 112 3.47 -1.41 -19.78
CA VAL A 112 4.38 -1.70 -18.67
C VAL A 112 4.37 -3.20 -18.33
N PRO A 113 5.46 -3.77 -17.78
CA PRO A 113 5.49 -5.18 -17.35
C PRO A 113 4.55 -5.41 -16.14
N ALA A 114 4.14 -6.66 -15.90
CA ALA A 114 3.31 -7.02 -14.75
C ALA A 114 3.96 -6.66 -13.40
N GLN A 115 5.30 -6.67 -13.36
CA GLN A 115 6.11 -6.22 -12.22
C GLN A 115 5.71 -4.80 -11.77
N HIS A 116 5.40 -3.90 -12.69
CA HIS A 116 4.97 -2.54 -12.34
C HIS A 116 3.75 -2.54 -11.41
N PHE A 117 2.76 -3.38 -11.68
CA PHE A 117 1.58 -3.48 -10.81
C PHE A 117 1.94 -4.07 -9.44
N TYR A 118 2.79 -5.10 -9.43
CA TYR A 118 3.31 -5.67 -8.19
C TYR A 118 4.02 -4.61 -7.33
N ASP A 119 4.90 -3.81 -7.94
CA ASP A 119 5.68 -2.78 -7.26
C ASP A 119 4.79 -1.65 -6.72
N VAL A 120 3.80 -1.21 -7.52
CA VAL A 120 2.84 -0.18 -7.10
C VAL A 120 1.98 -0.69 -5.94
N ILE A 121 1.51 -1.93 -5.97
CA ILE A 121 0.76 -2.53 -4.85
C ILE A 121 1.65 -2.61 -3.60
N THR A 122 2.92 -2.93 -3.77
CA THR A 122 3.88 -3.09 -2.69
C THR A 122 4.25 -1.76 -2.05
N ASN A 123 4.60 -0.77 -2.86
CA ASN A 123 5.22 0.47 -2.39
C ASN A 123 4.24 1.65 -2.31
N GLY A 124 3.09 1.53 -2.98
CA GLY A 124 2.21 2.66 -3.25
C GLY A 124 2.69 3.51 -4.42
N TYR A 125 1.86 4.45 -4.84
CA TYR A 125 2.19 5.43 -5.88
C TYR A 125 1.30 6.67 -5.78
N GLY A 126 1.87 7.84 -5.64
CA GLY A 126 1.12 9.08 -5.46
C GLY A 126 0.20 9.02 -4.24
N VAL A 127 -1.10 9.19 -4.44
CA VAL A 127 -2.11 9.09 -3.36
C VAL A 127 -2.46 7.65 -2.97
N MET A 128 -2.04 6.66 -3.74
CA MET A 128 -2.24 5.25 -3.43
C MET A 128 -1.22 4.81 -2.39
N SER A 129 -1.70 4.50 -1.18
CA SER A 129 -0.85 3.96 -0.11
C SER A 129 -0.36 2.54 -0.42
N SER A 130 0.75 2.14 0.21
CA SER A 130 1.25 0.76 0.17
C SER A 130 0.22 -0.24 0.71
N TYR A 131 0.06 -1.36 0.01
CA TYR A 131 -0.74 -2.50 0.45
C TYR A 131 0.11 -3.67 0.95
N ALA A 132 1.42 -3.46 1.13
CA ALA A 132 2.35 -4.52 1.51
C ALA A 132 1.94 -5.29 2.77
N GLN A 133 1.36 -4.59 3.76
CA GLN A 133 0.94 -5.21 5.02
C GLN A 133 -0.42 -5.93 4.95
N ARG A 134 -1.22 -5.68 3.90
CA ARG A 134 -2.57 -6.22 3.76
C ARG A 134 -2.69 -7.29 2.70
N VAL A 135 -1.83 -7.23 1.70
CA VAL A 135 -1.84 -8.14 0.54
C VAL A 135 -0.51 -8.89 0.51
N PRO A 136 -0.48 -10.19 0.81
CA PRO A 136 0.72 -11.02 0.75
C PRO A 136 1.37 -11.00 -0.65
N PRO A 137 2.68 -11.25 -0.76
CA PRO A 137 3.40 -11.23 -2.04
C PRO A 137 2.77 -12.06 -3.15
N ASP A 138 2.32 -13.28 -2.85
CA ASP A 138 1.68 -14.16 -3.85
C ASP A 138 0.35 -13.59 -4.34
N ASP A 139 -0.44 -12.97 -3.45
CA ASP A 139 -1.69 -12.31 -3.82
C ASP A 139 -1.44 -11.05 -4.68
N ARG A 140 -0.32 -10.34 -4.48
CA ARG A 140 0.05 -9.21 -5.36
C ARG A 140 0.31 -9.67 -6.78
N TRP A 141 0.99 -10.81 -6.96
CA TRP A 141 1.18 -11.42 -8.27
C TRP A 141 -0.13 -11.90 -8.89
N ALA A 142 -1.01 -12.49 -8.09
CA ALA A 142 -2.34 -12.89 -8.55
C ALA A 142 -3.16 -11.69 -9.03
N ILE A 143 -3.14 -10.58 -8.28
CA ILE A 143 -3.79 -9.32 -8.67
C ILE A 143 -3.17 -8.76 -9.95
N ALA A 144 -1.84 -8.73 -10.06
CA ALA A 144 -1.16 -8.26 -11.27
C ALA A 144 -1.53 -9.10 -12.51
N ALA A 145 -1.62 -10.42 -12.35
CA ALA A 145 -2.09 -11.31 -13.42
C ALA A 145 -3.57 -11.04 -13.79
N TYR A 146 -4.43 -10.80 -12.81
CA TYR A 146 -5.83 -10.47 -13.07
C TYR A 146 -5.99 -9.11 -13.76
N ILE A 147 -5.21 -8.09 -13.40
CA ILE A 147 -5.18 -6.80 -14.13
C ILE A 147 -4.83 -7.03 -15.61
N ARG A 148 -3.89 -7.94 -15.91
CA ARG A 148 -3.58 -8.31 -17.30
C ARG A 148 -4.76 -8.98 -18.02
N ALA A 149 -5.50 -9.82 -17.31
CA ALA A 149 -6.71 -10.41 -17.87
C ALA A 149 -7.79 -9.36 -18.14
N LEU A 150 -7.99 -8.39 -17.24
CA LEU A 150 -8.89 -7.25 -17.47
C LEU A 150 -8.48 -6.44 -18.70
N GLN A 151 -7.19 -6.13 -18.85
CA GLN A 151 -6.67 -5.43 -20.03
C GLN A 151 -6.92 -6.22 -21.32
N ALA A 152 -6.67 -7.54 -21.29
CA ALA A 152 -6.91 -8.40 -22.43
C ALA A 152 -8.40 -8.47 -22.79
N SER A 153 -9.29 -8.57 -21.80
CA SER A 153 -10.74 -8.67 -22.04
C SER A 153 -11.33 -7.48 -22.80
N GLN A 154 -10.71 -6.29 -22.70
CA GLN A 154 -11.20 -5.07 -23.34
C GLN A 154 -10.37 -4.63 -24.55
N ASN A 155 -9.22 -5.24 -24.80
CA ASN A 155 -8.28 -4.80 -25.85
C ASN A 155 -7.70 -5.96 -26.68
N MET A 156 -8.31 -7.16 -26.63
CA MET A 156 -7.85 -8.30 -27.42
C MET A 156 -8.17 -8.06 -28.91
N PRO A 157 -7.18 -8.07 -29.81
CA PRO A 157 -7.43 -8.00 -31.23
C PRO A 157 -8.22 -9.24 -31.70
N VAL A 158 -9.30 -9.07 -32.46
CA VAL A 158 -10.10 -10.18 -32.98
C VAL A 158 -9.23 -11.16 -33.80
N ALA A 159 -8.19 -10.65 -34.47
CA ALA A 159 -7.25 -11.49 -35.21
C ALA A 159 -6.45 -12.48 -34.35
N SER A 160 -6.29 -12.22 -33.02
CA SER A 160 -5.59 -13.11 -32.09
C SER A 160 -6.47 -14.19 -31.49
N LEU A 161 -7.78 -14.14 -31.72
CA LEU A 161 -8.73 -15.14 -31.26
C LEU A 161 -8.65 -16.40 -32.13
N THR A 162 -8.87 -17.58 -31.50
CA THR A 162 -9.08 -18.83 -32.23
C THR A 162 -10.38 -18.76 -33.05
N GLN A 163 -10.54 -19.71 -34.00
CA GLN A 163 -11.75 -19.80 -34.79
C GLN A 163 -13.01 -19.98 -33.92
N ASP A 164 -12.94 -20.87 -32.91
CA ASP A 164 -14.04 -21.13 -32.00
C ASP A 164 -14.37 -19.88 -31.13
N GLN A 165 -13.35 -19.18 -30.65
CA GLN A 165 -13.55 -17.94 -29.90
C GLN A 165 -14.19 -16.83 -30.76
N ARG A 166 -13.80 -16.72 -32.04
CA ARG A 166 -14.44 -15.77 -32.97
C ARG A 166 -15.89 -16.14 -33.28
N ALA A 167 -16.18 -17.43 -33.43
CA ALA A 167 -17.53 -17.89 -33.66
C ALA A 167 -18.47 -17.68 -32.47
N ALA A 168 -17.94 -17.60 -31.27
CA ALA A 168 -18.68 -17.31 -30.03
C ALA A 168 -18.91 -15.83 -29.72
N LEU A 169 -18.38 -14.92 -30.56
CA LEU A 169 -18.65 -13.50 -30.41
C LEU A 169 -20.11 -13.19 -30.77
N PRO A 170 -20.77 -12.25 -30.03
CA PRO A 170 -22.13 -11.83 -30.31
C PRO A 170 -22.26 -11.09 -31.64
#